data_16e2fee68909713f545cd007790f87bd
#
_entry.id   16e2fee68909713f545cd007790f87bd
#
_cell.length_a   1.000
_cell.length_b   1.000
_cell.length_c   1.000
_cell.angle_alpha   90.00
_cell.angle_beta   90.00
_cell.angle_gamma   90.00
#
_symmetry.space_group_name_H-M   'P 1'
#
loop_
_entity.id
_entity.type
_entity.pdbx_description
1 polymer ?
#
loop_
_entity_poly.entity_id
_entity_poly.type
_entity_poly.pdbx_seq_one_letter_code
_entity_poly.pdbx_strand_id
1 'polypeptide(L)'
;MPRITLFLLLCFQFSFSQNILDLKNRATIIKEIQKDRIENLLPTLMKETGIDMWIIITREYNEDPIIKTFLPPTWLNSRRRTILVFYHNSISDKVEAAAISRYNFGENIPSIWNKEKTPNQFEALYNYISEKAPNKIGLNFSENFALIDGISKTDFDLFYNNAPKKMQKKIVSAEKLGIRWIETRTNKEKTIYNQLVSITHNIIKEAFSTNVIIPGKTTTDDVVWWMREKVLSLKLKTWFHPTIDVQRNEESDLYVFDGKSKYDVIQPGDLVHCDFGISYLTLNTDCQQIAYVLKPKEKNAPKFLTDALKDANRVQDIFTDQFALNKTGNEILKSSLSLAKKEGLNTQIYTHPLGTFGHSAGTTLGMWDSQDGVPFKGDVKMNFDTVYAIELNNKTYLKEWGKEIRIMLEEAGIFEKNGFRYVNGRQEKIILIGK
;
A
#
# COMPACT_ATOMS: atom_id res chain seq x y z
N MET A 1 39.96 2.23 56.85
CA MET A 1 38.79 2.72 56.09
C MET A 1 38.96 2.34 54.64
N PRO A 2 38.20 1.36 54.10
CA PRO A 2 38.28 0.98 52.69
C PRO A 2 37.42 1.94 51.83
N ARG A 3 38.01 2.50 50.79
CA ARG A 3 37.32 3.31 49.77
C ARG A 3 36.54 2.38 48.87
N ILE A 4 35.19 2.47 48.91
CA ILE A 4 34.30 1.82 47.94
C ILE A 4 34.28 2.70 46.68
N THR A 5 34.90 2.18 45.61
CA THR A 5 34.81 2.76 44.28
C THR A 5 33.55 2.28 43.61
N LEU A 6 32.53 3.15 43.47
CA LEU A 6 31.27 2.87 42.81
C LEU A 6 31.51 2.88 41.30
N PHE A 7 31.50 1.71 40.66
CA PHE A 7 31.56 1.60 39.18
C PHE A 7 30.13 1.84 38.66
N LEU A 8 29.88 3.01 38.11
CA LEU A 8 28.69 3.32 37.34
C LEU A 8 28.80 2.59 35.98
N LEU A 9 28.12 1.47 35.80
CA LEU A 9 27.89 0.86 34.50
C LEU A 9 26.89 1.76 33.74
N LEU A 10 27.40 2.60 32.88
CA LEU A 10 26.60 3.24 31.83
C LEU A 10 26.19 2.17 30.79
N CYS A 11 24.99 1.63 30.94
CA CYS A 11 24.35 0.89 29.87
C CYS A 11 24.05 1.85 28.72
N PHE A 12 24.96 1.92 27.73
CA PHE A 12 24.62 2.49 26.44
C PHE A 12 23.56 1.61 25.80
N GLN A 13 22.31 1.99 25.94
CA GLN A 13 21.27 1.49 25.06
C GLN A 13 21.60 2.02 23.65
N PHE A 14 22.11 1.17 22.78
CA PHE A 14 22.13 1.43 21.36
C PHE A 14 20.67 1.51 20.88
N SER A 15 20.04 2.66 21.03
CA SER A 15 18.87 2.99 20.24
C SER A 15 19.33 3.00 18.79
N PHE A 16 18.99 1.98 18.03
CA PHE A 16 19.01 2.06 16.58
C PHE A 16 18.03 3.17 16.21
N SER A 17 18.52 4.40 16.12
CA SER A 17 17.78 5.52 15.58
C SER A 17 17.42 5.15 14.14
N GLN A 18 16.20 4.70 13.93
CA GLN A 18 15.64 4.62 12.59
C GLN A 18 15.74 6.03 12.02
N ASN A 19 16.51 6.21 10.96
CA ASN A 19 16.76 7.54 10.36
C ASN A 19 15.50 8.04 9.65
N ILE A 20 14.46 8.36 10.44
CA ILE A 20 13.21 8.94 9.94
C ILE A 20 13.46 10.44 9.76
N LEU A 21 13.38 10.89 8.51
CA LEU A 21 13.60 12.28 8.13
C LEU A 21 12.59 13.22 8.82
N ASP A 22 13.03 14.43 9.15
CA ASP A 22 12.14 15.51 9.53
C ASP A 22 11.23 15.96 8.35
N LEU A 23 10.17 16.72 8.64
CA LEU A 23 9.18 17.11 7.64
C LEU A 23 9.76 17.90 6.46
N LYS A 24 10.77 18.75 6.69
CA LYS A 24 11.41 19.55 5.64
C LYS A 24 12.20 18.66 4.68
N ASN A 25 12.95 17.70 5.19
CA ASN A 25 13.71 16.76 4.39
C ASN A 25 12.77 15.78 3.65
N ARG A 26 11.66 15.34 4.29
CA ARG A 26 10.61 14.57 3.59
C ARG A 26 10.04 15.35 2.42
N ALA A 27 9.77 16.63 2.58
CA ALA A 27 9.24 17.47 1.50
C ALA A 27 10.19 17.53 0.31
N THR A 28 11.50 17.57 0.53
CA THR A 28 12.52 17.52 -0.53
C THR A 28 12.45 16.20 -1.29
N ILE A 29 12.45 15.07 -0.58
CA ILE A 29 12.41 13.74 -1.20
C ILE A 29 11.10 13.54 -1.98
N ILE A 30 9.96 13.96 -1.44
CA ILE A 30 8.66 13.87 -2.12
C ILE A 30 8.68 14.66 -3.44
N LYS A 31 9.22 15.88 -3.44
CA LYS A 31 9.36 16.67 -4.69
C LYS A 31 10.23 15.97 -5.74
N GLU A 32 11.34 15.36 -5.31
CA GLU A 32 12.21 14.61 -6.20
C GLU A 32 11.54 13.36 -6.77
N ILE A 33 10.75 12.63 -5.96
CA ILE A 33 9.96 11.48 -6.44
C ILE A 33 8.94 11.94 -7.47
N GLN A 34 8.19 13.01 -7.17
CA GLN A 34 7.19 13.55 -8.09
C GLN A 34 7.82 13.97 -9.42
N LYS A 35 8.96 14.66 -9.38
CA LYS A 35 9.71 15.04 -10.56
C LYS A 35 10.13 13.83 -11.40
N ASP A 36 10.77 12.84 -10.75
CA ASP A 36 11.22 11.60 -11.39
C ASP A 36 10.05 10.85 -12.05
N ARG A 37 8.90 10.76 -11.37
CA ARG A 37 7.70 10.13 -11.92
C ARG A 37 7.16 10.87 -13.14
N ILE A 38 7.09 12.21 -13.10
CA ILE A 38 6.58 13.03 -14.21
C ILE A 38 7.54 12.99 -15.41
N GLU A 39 8.85 13.10 -15.18
CA GLU A 39 9.84 13.22 -16.25
C GLU A 39 10.22 11.87 -16.87
N ASN A 40 10.30 10.79 -16.07
CA ASN A 40 10.86 9.52 -16.50
C ASN A 40 9.84 8.38 -16.60
N LEU A 41 8.82 8.35 -15.72
CA LEU A 41 7.81 7.29 -15.72
C LEU A 41 6.62 7.62 -16.63
N LEU A 42 6.04 8.81 -16.46
CA LEU A 42 4.78 9.18 -17.11
C LEU A 42 4.86 9.12 -18.65
N PRO A 43 5.94 9.56 -19.33
CA PRO A 43 6.04 9.44 -20.79
C PRO A 43 5.88 7.99 -21.27
N THR A 44 6.54 7.04 -20.60
CA THR A 44 6.44 5.62 -20.92
C THR A 44 4.99 5.11 -20.76
N LEU A 45 4.34 5.45 -19.66
CA LEU A 45 2.98 5.00 -19.36
C LEU A 45 1.94 5.61 -20.32
N MET A 46 2.10 6.86 -20.70
CA MET A 46 1.24 7.50 -21.69
C MET A 46 1.37 6.83 -23.06
N LYS A 47 2.57 6.45 -23.47
CA LYS A 47 2.81 5.68 -24.70
C LYS A 47 2.19 4.28 -24.63
N GLU A 48 2.41 3.54 -23.54
CA GLU A 48 1.84 2.21 -23.34
C GLU A 48 0.32 2.20 -23.44
N THR A 49 -0.33 3.25 -22.94
CA THR A 49 -1.79 3.35 -22.89
C THR A 49 -2.39 4.09 -24.07
N GLY A 50 -1.55 4.73 -24.89
CA GLY A 50 -1.95 5.50 -26.07
C GLY A 50 -2.78 6.74 -25.74
N ILE A 51 -2.56 7.36 -24.57
CA ILE A 51 -3.18 8.62 -24.15
C ILE A 51 -2.19 9.75 -24.37
N ASP A 52 -2.53 10.68 -25.29
CA ASP A 52 -1.65 11.81 -25.61
C ASP A 52 -1.76 12.94 -24.59
N MET A 53 -2.92 13.12 -23.99
CA MET A 53 -3.16 14.12 -22.96
C MET A 53 -3.97 13.54 -21.82
N TRP A 54 -3.45 13.66 -20.59
CA TRP A 54 -4.13 13.26 -19.37
C TRP A 54 -4.55 14.49 -18.59
N ILE A 55 -5.83 14.62 -18.29
CA ILE A 55 -6.40 15.76 -17.57
C ILE A 55 -7.00 15.28 -16.27
N ILE A 56 -6.58 15.88 -15.16
CA ILE A 56 -7.10 15.65 -13.82
C ILE A 56 -7.83 16.91 -13.36
N ILE A 57 -9.13 16.82 -13.16
CA ILE A 57 -9.96 17.92 -12.67
C ILE A 57 -10.37 17.63 -11.24
N THR A 58 -9.97 18.48 -10.33
CA THR A 58 -10.19 18.27 -8.88
C THR A 58 -10.66 19.54 -8.20
N ARG A 59 -11.39 19.40 -7.09
CA ARG A 59 -11.82 20.51 -6.23
C ARG A 59 -11.39 20.30 -4.81
N GLU A 60 -11.09 21.38 -4.12
CA GLU A 60 -10.84 21.37 -2.68
C GLU A 60 -11.97 20.66 -1.93
N TYR A 61 -11.65 19.68 -1.07
CA TYR A 61 -12.54 18.79 -0.33
C TYR A 61 -13.38 17.79 -1.17
N ASN A 62 -13.24 17.81 -2.49
CA ASN A 62 -13.80 16.79 -3.39
C ASN A 62 -12.73 16.47 -4.44
N GLU A 63 -11.67 15.84 -3.96
CA GLU A 63 -10.46 15.64 -4.72
C GLU A 63 -10.48 14.33 -5.48
N ASP A 64 -10.02 14.38 -6.72
CA ASP A 64 -9.65 13.18 -7.46
C ASP A 64 -8.58 12.41 -6.65
N PRO A 65 -8.75 11.12 -6.36
CA PRO A 65 -7.76 10.36 -5.57
C PRO A 65 -6.35 10.44 -6.14
N ILE A 66 -6.19 10.44 -7.46
CA ILE A 66 -4.89 10.51 -8.14
C ILE A 66 -4.12 11.79 -7.79
N ILE A 67 -4.83 12.90 -7.46
CA ILE A 67 -4.17 14.17 -7.13
C ILE A 67 -3.18 14.03 -5.97
N LYS A 68 -3.40 13.07 -5.04
CA LYS A 68 -2.50 12.81 -3.91
C LYS A 68 -1.09 12.45 -4.35
N THR A 69 -0.93 11.85 -5.52
CA THR A 69 0.37 11.47 -6.07
C THR A 69 1.16 12.66 -6.61
N PHE A 70 0.47 13.76 -6.90
CA PHE A 70 1.03 15.00 -7.42
C PHE A 70 1.03 16.13 -6.38
N LEU A 71 0.29 15.99 -5.28
CA LEU A 71 0.08 17.07 -4.30
C LEU A 71 1.42 17.57 -3.77
N PRO A 72 1.71 18.88 -3.89
CA PRO A 72 2.95 19.43 -3.36
C PRO A 72 3.07 19.13 -1.88
N PRO A 73 4.23 18.76 -1.34
CA PRO A 73 4.37 18.38 0.05
C PRO A 73 4.10 19.52 1.05
N THR A 74 3.99 20.76 0.56
CA THR A 74 3.57 21.95 1.32
C THR A 74 2.05 22.18 1.31
N TRP A 75 1.30 21.35 0.59
CA TRP A 75 -0.16 21.41 0.52
C TRP A 75 -0.77 20.20 1.19
N LEU A 76 -1.80 20.43 2.01
CA LEU A 76 -2.54 19.34 2.65
C LEU A 76 -3.72 18.87 1.78
N ASN A 77 -4.25 19.77 0.95
CA ASN A 77 -5.34 19.53 0.01
C ASN A 77 -5.08 20.32 -1.27
N SER A 78 -5.75 20.00 -2.36
CA SER A 78 -5.83 20.84 -3.54
C SER A 78 -6.51 22.18 -3.20
N ARG A 79 -6.36 23.19 -4.06
CA ARG A 79 -6.95 24.52 -3.80
C ARG A 79 -8.04 24.80 -4.80
N ARG A 80 -9.28 25.07 -4.33
CA ARG A 80 -10.43 25.40 -5.18
C ARG A 80 -10.61 24.36 -6.30
N ARG A 81 -10.91 24.81 -7.54
CA ARG A 81 -10.79 23.92 -8.70
C ARG A 81 -9.37 24.04 -9.26
N THR A 82 -8.66 22.93 -9.26
CA THR A 82 -7.35 22.76 -9.88
C THR A 82 -7.50 21.77 -11.04
N ILE A 83 -6.94 22.12 -12.20
CA ILE A 83 -6.91 21.24 -13.36
C ILE A 83 -5.45 21.01 -13.71
N LEU A 84 -4.99 19.77 -13.64
CA LEU A 84 -3.67 19.37 -14.10
C LEU A 84 -3.78 18.80 -15.51
N VAL A 85 -2.85 19.14 -16.36
CA VAL A 85 -2.77 18.65 -17.73
C VAL A 85 -1.36 18.13 -18.00
N PHE A 86 -1.28 16.90 -18.43
CA PHE A 86 -0.05 16.24 -18.86
C PHE A 86 -0.16 15.92 -20.33
N TYR A 87 0.66 16.54 -21.15
CA TYR A 87 0.69 16.34 -22.60
C TYR A 87 1.97 15.63 -23.01
N HIS A 88 1.85 14.47 -23.62
CA HIS A 88 2.99 13.73 -24.18
C HIS A 88 3.33 14.28 -25.56
N ASN A 89 4.44 14.99 -25.64
CA ASN A 89 4.98 15.51 -26.90
C ASN A 89 5.76 14.37 -27.60
N SER A 90 5.17 13.82 -28.65
CA SER A 90 5.73 12.66 -29.38
C SER A 90 7.04 12.99 -30.14
N ILE A 91 7.35 14.26 -30.39
CA ILE A 91 8.59 14.66 -31.04
C ILE A 91 9.76 14.63 -30.05
N SER A 92 9.58 15.20 -28.88
CA SER A 92 10.61 15.26 -27.84
C SER A 92 10.62 14.04 -26.91
N ASP A 93 9.61 13.19 -26.98
CA ASP A 93 9.33 12.05 -26.09
C ASP A 93 9.26 12.45 -24.61
N LYS A 94 8.77 13.65 -24.33
CA LYS A 94 8.65 14.22 -22.97
C LYS A 94 7.20 14.56 -22.65
N VAL A 95 6.90 14.61 -21.35
CA VAL A 95 5.62 15.12 -20.86
C VAL A 95 5.76 16.59 -20.50
N GLU A 96 4.91 17.41 -21.10
CA GLU A 96 4.68 18.80 -20.70
C GLU A 96 3.59 18.82 -19.63
N ALA A 97 3.97 19.18 -18.39
CA ALA A 97 3.04 19.27 -17.27
C ALA A 97 2.62 20.73 -17.06
N ALA A 98 1.33 20.97 -16.95
CA ALA A 98 0.77 22.32 -16.78
C ALA A 98 -0.43 22.28 -15.80
N ALA A 99 -0.67 23.39 -15.12
CA ALA A 99 -1.84 23.59 -14.29
C ALA A 99 -2.71 24.73 -14.84
N ILE A 100 -3.99 24.46 -15.11
CA ILE A 100 -4.99 25.50 -15.34
C ILE A 100 -5.56 25.85 -13.95
N SER A 101 -4.81 26.60 -13.19
CA SER A 101 -5.12 27.01 -11.82
C SER A 101 -4.57 28.40 -11.54
N ARG A 102 -4.93 29.00 -10.41
CA ARG A 102 -4.43 30.35 -10.03
C ARG A 102 -2.98 30.34 -9.52
N TYR A 103 -2.45 29.18 -9.21
CA TYR A 103 -1.15 28.99 -8.61
C TYR A 103 -0.41 27.86 -9.29
N ASN A 104 0.90 27.89 -9.29
CA ASN A 104 1.71 26.73 -9.63
C ASN A 104 1.33 25.57 -8.72
N PHE A 105 1.20 24.39 -9.27
CA PHE A 105 0.97 23.18 -8.49
C PHE A 105 2.32 22.58 -8.06
N GLY A 106 2.91 23.22 -7.04
CA GLY A 106 4.29 22.99 -6.65
C GLY A 106 5.30 23.57 -7.66
N GLU A 107 6.50 23.01 -7.64
CA GLU A 107 7.61 23.44 -8.51
C GLU A 107 7.60 22.72 -9.87
N ASN A 108 7.01 21.51 -9.91
CA ASN A 108 7.07 20.63 -11.07
C ASN A 108 5.93 20.87 -12.10
N ILE A 109 4.86 21.55 -11.71
CA ILE A 109 3.68 21.78 -12.59
C ILE A 109 3.32 23.28 -12.56
N PRO A 110 3.85 24.08 -13.48
CA PRO A 110 3.60 25.52 -13.53
C PRO A 110 2.16 25.84 -13.92
N SER A 111 1.63 26.93 -13.38
CA SER A 111 0.36 27.49 -13.81
C SER A 111 0.55 28.22 -15.15
N ILE A 112 -0.33 27.93 -16.10
CA ILE A 112 -0.38 28.60 -17.41
C ILE A 112 -1.65 29.44 -17.60
N TRP A 113 -2.52 29.49 -16.57
CA TRP A 113 -3.79 30.21 -16.67
C TRP A 113 -3.63 31.69 -16.30
N ASN A 114 -3.76 32.54 -17.28
CA ASN A 114 -3.90 33.98 -17.08
C ASN A 114 -5.39 34.36 -17.02
N LYS A 115 -5.91 34.51 -15.77
CA LYS A 115 -7.31 34.80 -15.51
C LYS A 115 -7.77 36.18 -16.09
N GLU A 116 -6.87 37.15 -16.18
CA GLU A 116 -7.18 38.50 -16.68
C GLU A 116 -7.44 38.46 -18.21
N LYS A 117 -6.74 37.55 -18.91
CA LYS A 117 -6.92 37.37 -20.36
C LYS A 117 -8.09 36.43 -20.67
N THR A 118 -8.24 35.36 -19.87
CA THR A 118 -9.27 34.31 -20.05
C THR A 118 -9.94 34.06 -18.72
N PRO A 119 -11.00 34.77 -18.33
CA PRO A 119 -11.66 34.65 -17.04
C PRO A 119 -12.24 33.26 -16.76
N ASN A 120 -12.70 32.56 -17.82
CA ASN A 120 -13.27 31.21 -17.71
C ASN A 120 -12.15 30.16 -17.71
N GLN A 121 -12.07 29.35 -16.65
CA GLN A 121 -11.05 28.32 -16.48
C GLN A 121 -11.16 27.20 -17.53
N PHE A 122 -12.37 26.79 -17.90
CA PHE A 122 -12.55 25.76 -18.93
C PHE A 122 -12.22 26.28 -20.34
N GLU A 123 -12.50 27.55 -20.62
CA GLU A 123 -12.07 28.17 -21.86
C GLU A 123 -10.54 28.16 -22.00
N ALA A 124 -9.83 28.51 -20.92
CA ALA A 124 -8.36 28.42 -20.92
C ALA A 124 -7.88 26.98 -21.16
N LEU A 125 -8.56 25.98 -20.60
CA LEU A 125 -8.29 24.57 -20.85
C LEU A 125 -8.53 24.19 -22.32
N TYR A 126 -9.66 24.60 -22.90
CA TYR A 126 -9.95 24.29 -24.31
C TYR A 126 -8.94 24.94 -25.27
N ASN A 127 -8.51 26.15 -24.98
CA ASN A 127 -7.48 26.84 -25.77
C ASN A 127 -6.16 26.06 -25.75
N TYR A 128 -5.74 25.58 -24.55
CA TYR A 128 -4.54 24.75 -24.39
C TYR A 128 -4.68 23.40 -25.10
N ILE A 129 -5.82 22.71 -24.98
CA ILE A 129 -6.07 21.46 -25.70
C ILE A 129 -6.02 21.67 -27.20
N SER A 130 -6.59 22.78 -27.69
CA SER A 130 -6.61 23.11 -29.12
C SER A 130 -5.21 23.41 -29.66
N GLU A 131 -4.37 24.10 -28.89
CA GLU A 131 -2.95 24.36 -29.20
C GLU A 131 -2.16 23.05 -29.33
N LYS A 132 -2.29 22.16 -28.36
CA LYS A 132 -1.56 20.88 -28.34
C LYS A 132 -2.13 19.83 -29.29
N ALA A 133 -3.39 19.96 -29.66
CA ALA A 133 -4.09 19.10 -30.61
C ALA A 133 -3.96 17.57 -30.37
N PRO A 134 -4.14 17.07 -29.15
CA PRO A 134 -4.00 15.64 -28.86
C PRO A 134 -5.00 14.81 -29.66
N ASN A 135 -4.68 13.52 -29.92
CA ASN A 135 -5.62 12.58 -30.53
C ASN A 135 -6.54 11.94 -29.49
N LYS A 136 -6.00 11.61 -28.30
CA LYS A 136 -6.76 11.04 -27.17
C LYS A 136 -6.56 11.83 -25.89
N ILE A 137 -7.67 12.16 -25.24
CA ILE A 137 -7.74 12.91 -23.99
C ILE A 137 -8.27 11.97 -22.91
N GLY A 138 -7.42 11.60 -21.97
CA GLY A 138 -7.80 10.78 -20.82
C GLY A 138 -8.36 11.62 -19.67
N LEU A 139 -9.53 11.23 -19.15
CA LEU A 139 -10.13 11.74 -17.93
C LEU A 139 -10.28 10.60 -16.92
N ASN A 140 -10.20 10.92 -15.61
CA ASN A 140 -10.31 9.93 -14.54
C ASN A 140 -11.76 9.58 -14.26
N PHE A 141 -12.30 8.65 -15.04
CA PHE A 141 -13.56 7.96 -14.75
C PHE A 141 -13.39 6.46 -15.01
N SER A 142 -14.00 5.63 -14.15
CA SER A 142 -13.87 4.18 -14.15
C SER A 142 -15.09 3.54 -13.49
N GLU A 143 -15.58 2.45 -14.05
CA GLU A 143 -16.63 1.62 -13.43
C GLU A 143 -16.05 0.65 -12.40
N ASN A 144 -14.75 0.33 -12.47
CA ASN A 144 -14.16 -0.78 -11.74
C ASN A 144 -13.17 -0.34 -10.66
N PHE A 145 -12.53 0.82 -10.82
CA PHE A 145 -11.46 1.31 -9.93
C PHE A 145 -11.82 2.67 -9.34
N ALA A 146 -12.35 2.68 -8.12
CA ALA A 146 -12.73 3.91 -7.41
C ALA A 146 -11.57 4.93 -7.29
N LEU A 147 -10.31 4.47 -7.21
CA LEU A 147 -9.15 5.35 -7.19
C LEU A 147 -8.93 6.11 -8.50
N ILE A 148 -9.60 5.70 -9.59
CA ILE A 148 -9.47 6.30 -10.92
C ILE A 148 -10.81 6.88 -11.39
N ASP A 149 -11.86 6.74 -10.60
CA ASP A 149 -13.16 7.39 -10.82
C ASP A 149 -13.22 8.72 -10.05
N GLY A 150 -12.22 9.59 -10.31
CA GLY A 150 -11.97 10.78 -9.49
C GLY A 150 -12.62 12.05 -9.98
N ILE A 151 -13.01 12.14 -11.26
CA ILE A 151 -13.68 13.33 -11.77
C ILE A 151 -15.13 13.38 -11.24
N SER A 152 -15.51 14.49 -10.60
CA SER A 152 -16.90 14.63 -10.18
C SER A 152 -17.84 14.72 -11.37
N LYS A 153 -19.08 14.20 -11.22
CA LYS A 153 -20.12 14.31 -12.26
C LYS A 153 -20.30 15.76 -12.73
N THR A 154 -20.28 16.71 -11.80
CA THR A 154 -20.42 18.14 -12.10
C THR A 154 -19.26 18.66 -12.97
N ASP A 155 -18.03 18.32 -12.63
CA ASP A 155 -16.87 18.78 -13.40
C ASP A 155 -16.75 18.08 -14.75
N PHE A 156 -17.15 16.80 -14.83
CA PHE A 156 -17.28 16.09 -16.10
C PHE A 156 -18.30 16.76 -17.02
N ASP A 157 -19.50 17.04 -16.52
CA ASP A 157 -20.55 17.69 -17.32
C ASP A 157 -20.15 19.11 -17.77
N LEU A 158 -19.58 19.89 -16.85
CA LEU A 158 -19.10 21.24 -17.19
C LEU A 158 -18.03 21.22 -18.26
N PHE A 159 -17.12 20.26 -18.19
CA PHE A 159 -16.09 20.09 -19.20
C PHE A 159 -16.66 19.52 -20.50
N TYR A 160 -17.38 18.40 -20.44
CA TYR A 160 -17.83 17.66 -21.62
C TYR A 160 -18.87 18.45 -22.45
N ASN A 161 -19.91 19.01 -21.78
CA ASN A 161 -21.01 19.65 -22.48
C ASN A 161 -20.62 20.98 -23.16
N ASN A 162 -19.60 21.67 -22.63
CA ASN A 162 -19.10 22.90 -23.20
C ASN A 162 -17.91 22.74 -24.17
N ALA A 163 -17.36 21.52 -24.25
CA ALA A 163 -16.25 21.21 -25.16
C ALA A 163 -16.73 21.18 -26.64
N PRO A 164 -15.91 21.63 -27.59
CA PRO A 164 -16.20 21.47 -29.02
C PRO A 164 -16.46 19.99 -29.39
N LYS A 165 -17.42 19.73 -30.27
CA LYS A 165 -17.80 18.35 -30.70
C LYS A 165 -16.62 17.50 -31.16
N LYS A 166 -15.63 18.09 -31.83
CA LYS A 166 -14.40 17.40 -32.25
C LYS A 166 -13.55 16.95 -31.01
N MET A 167 -13.54 17.73 -29.95
CA MET A 167 -12.82 17.45 -28.74
C MET A 167 -13.54 16.37 -27.93
N GLN A 168 -14.88 16.40 -27.81
CA GLN A 168 -15.69 15.40 -27.14
C GLN A 168 -15.40 13.97 -27.65
N LYS A 169 -15.22 13.83 -28.97
CA LYS A 169 -14.91 12.52 -29.60
C LYS A 169 -13.54 11.95 -29.25
N LYS A 170 -12.65 12.76 -28.69
CA LYS A 170 -11.29 12.36 -28.29
C LYS A 170 -11.20 11.94 -26.83
N ILE A 171 -12.27 12.19 -26.04
CA ILE A 171 -12.30 11.92 -24.61
C ILE A 171 -12.50 10.42 -24.38
N VAL A 172 -11.61 9.85 -23.57
CA VAL A 172 -11.62 8.44 -23.16
C VAL A 172 -11.36 8.31 -21.65
N SER A 173 -11.70 7.17 -21.06
CA SER A 173 -11.29 6.86 -19.70
C SER A 173 -9.77 6.74 -19.61
N ALA A 174 -9.19 7.36 -18.58
CA ALA A 174 -7.79 7.21 -18.22
C ALA A 174 -7.54 5.98 -17.33
N GLU A 175 -8.50 5.07 -17.17
CA GLU A 175 -8.42 3.93 -16.25
C GLU A 175 -7.08 3.18 -16.37
N LYS A 176 -6.71 2.75 -17.58
CA LYS A 176 -5.45 2.01 -17.78
C LYS A 176 -4.22 2.84 -17.38
N LEU A 177 -4.19 4.13 -17.75
CA LEU A 177 -3.07 5.01 -17.38
C LEU A 177 -3.01 5.25 -15.87
N GLY A 178 -4.17 5.48 -15.24
CA GLY A 178 -4.26 5.66 -13.80
C GLY A 178 -3.82 4.41 -13.02
N ILE A 179 -4.23 3.21 -13.44
CA ILE A 179 -3.75 1.94 -12.87
C ILE A 179 -2.22 1.88 -12.96
N ARG A 180 -1.67 2.01 -14.18
CA ARG A 180 -0.24 1.94 -14.41
C ARG A 180 0.53 3.01 -13.60
N TRP A 181 0.00 4.22 -13.52
CA TRP A 181 0.57 5.31 -12.73
C TRP A 181 0.62 4.98 -11.24
N ILE A 182 -0.47 4.42 -10.68
CA ILE A 182 -0.55 4.11 -9.24
C ILE A 182 0.29 2.87 -8.89
N GLU A 183 0.28 1.81 -9.72
CA GLU A 183 0.96 0.54 -9.37
C GLU A 183 2.46 0.55 -9.59
N THR A 184 2.99 1.36 -10.53
CA THR A 184 4.41 1.30 -10.90
C THR A 184 5.29 2.11 -9.95
N ARG A 185 6.35 1.49 -9.43
CA ARG A 185 7.35 2.12 -8.54
C ARG A 185 8.60 2.52 -9.32
N THR A 186 9.11 3.72 -9.06
CA THR A 186 10.43 4.15 -9.54
C THR A 186 11.54 3.53 -8.67
N ASN A 187 12.78 3.57 -9.14
CA ASN A 187 13.92 3.07 -8.37
C ASN A 187 14.09 3.81 -7.03
N LYS A 188 13.77 5.11 -6.99
CA LYS A 188 13.78 5.90 -5.73
C LYS A 188 12.74 5.37 -4.75
N GLU A 189 11.52 5.10 -5.20
CA GLU A 189 10.46 4.54 -4.36
C GLU A 189 10.81 3.13 -3.86
N LYS A 190 11.40 2.27 -4.72
CA LYS A 190 11.86 0.93 -4.31
C LYS A 190 12.92 0.97 -3.21
N THR A 191 13.82 1.93 -3.24
CA THR A 191 14.82 2.14 -2.17
C THR A 191 14.16 2.54 -0.85
N ILE A 192 13.14 3.39 -0.92
CA ILE A 192 12.36 3.82 0.26
C ILE A 192 11.60 2.65 0.88
N TYR A 193 11.06 1.74 0.07
CA TYR A 193 10.33 0.58 0.56
C TYR A 193 11.15 -0.31 1.49
N ASN A 194 12.45 -0.50 1.24
CA ASN A 194 13.32 -1.27 2.13
C ASN A 194 13.34 -0.67 3.56
N GLN A 195 13.48 0.65 3.65
CA GLN A 195 13.45 1.36 4.94
C GLN A 195 12.05 1.28 5.58
N LEU A 196 11.01 1.52 4.78
CA LEU A 196 9.64 1.60 5.25
C LEU A 196 9.16 0.26 5.85
N VAL A 197 9.42 -0.87 5.16
CA VAL A 197 9.10 -2.21 5.66
C VAL A 197 9.93 -2.56 6.89
N SER A 198 11.21 -2.18 6.93
CA SER A 198 12.05 -2.38 8.13
C SER A 198 11.50 -1.63 9.36
N ILE A 199 10.99 -0.41 9.19
CA ILE A 199 10.34 0.34 10.26
C ILE A 199 9.08 -0.39 10.75
N THR A 200 8.24 -0.87 9.82
CA THR A 200 7.02 -1.63 10.12
C THR A 200 7.34 -2.88 10.93
N HIS A 201 8.28 -3.71 10.48
CA HIS A 201 8.72 -4.92 11.19
C HIS A 201 9.27 -4.61 12.59
N ASN A 202 10.02 -3.52 12.75
CA ASN A 202 10.57 -3.14 14.06
C ASN A 202 9.47 -2.72 15.03
N ILE A 203 8.41 -2.04 14.56
CA ILE A 203 7.27 -1.68 15.40
C ILE A 203 6.50 -2.94 15.82
N ILE A 204 6.24 -3.87 14.89
CA ILE A 204 5.59 -5.16 15.20
C ILE A 204 6.43 -5.93 16.22
N LYS A 205 7.73 -6.04 16.02
CA LYS A 205 8.64 -6.74 16.95
C LYS A 205 8.65 -6.12 18.34
N GLU A 206 8.58 -4.79 18.44
CA GLU A 206 8.51 -4.10 19.74
C GLU A 206 7.13 -4.31 20.38
N ALA A 207 6.03 -4.24 19.60
CA ALA A 207 4.69 -4.55 20.07
C ALA A 207 4.60 -5.98 20.66
N PHE A 208 5.26 -6.95 20.01
CA PHE A 208 5.33 -8.34 20.43
C PHE A 208 6.47 -8.63 21.43
N SER A 209 6.71 -7.71 22.35
CA SER A 209 7.72 -7.86 23.40
C SER A 209 7.10 -7.73 24.79
N THR A 210 7.84 -8.18 25.82
CA THR A 210 7.44 -8.04 27.23
C THR A 210 7.46 -6.58 27.73
N ASN A 211 7.99 -5.66 26.95
CA ASN A 211 7.88 -4.23 27.24
C ASN A 211 6.47 -3.67 26.97
N VAL A 212 5.71 -4.34 26.10
CA VAL A 212 4.35 -3.93 25.69
C VAL A 212 3.32 -4.95 26.22
N ILE A 213 3.56 -6.24 26.04
CA ILE A 213 2.64 -7.30 26.41
C ILE A 213 3.08 -7.94 27.75
N ILE A 214 2.28 -7.72 28.78
CA ILE A 214 2.37 -8.41 30.08
C ILE A 214 1.28 -9.49 30.06
N PRO A 215 1.64 -10.78 29.86
CA PRO A 215 0.65 -11.86 29.80
C PRO A 215 -0.24 -11.91 31.03
N GLY A 216 -1.54 -12.13 30.84
CA GLY A 216 -2.54 -12.11 31.91
C GLY A 216 -3.02 -10.72 32.34
N LYS A 217 -2.50 -9.65 31.69
CA LYS A 217 -2.85 -8.27 32.05
C LYS A 217 -3.14 -7.37 30.82
N THR A 218 -2.27 -7.38 29.82
CA THR A 218 -2.41 -6.54 28.62
C THR A 218 -3.49 -7.11 27.72
N THR A 219 -4.39 -6.26 27.24
CA THR A 219 -5.42 -6.61 26.25
C THR A 219 -4.92 -6.44 24.82
N THR A 220 -5.62 -7.04 23.86
CA THR A 220 -5.37 -6.81 22.43
C THR A 220 -5.56 -5.34 22.07
N ASP A 221 -6.55 -4.67 22.66
CA ASP A 221 -6.80 -3.21 22.46
C ASP A 221 -5.64 -2.36 22.99
N ASP A 222 -5.09 -2.67 24.15
CA ASP A 222 -3.92 -1.94 24.69
C ASP A 222 -2.74 -1.96 23.70
N VAL A 223 -2.51 -3.11 23.05
CA VAL A 223 -1.43 -3.24 22.04
C VAL A 223 -1.71 -2.41 20.80
N VAL A 224 -2.95 -2.43 20.29
CA VAL A 224 -3.37 -1.62 19.13
C VAL A 224 -3.14 -0.13 19.39
N TRP A 225 -3.59 0.39 20.54
CA TRP A 225 -3.37 1.79 20.89
C TRP A 225 -1.90 2.12 21.12
N TRP A 226 -1.14 1.20 21.73
CA TRP A 226 0.31 1.38 21.82
C TRP A 226 0.97 1.50 20.45
N MET A 227 0.58 0.67 19.46
CA MET A 227 1.11 0.77 18.10
C MET A 227 0.78 2.12 17.45
N ARG A 228 -0.45 2.63 17.65
CA ARG A 228 -0.85 3.96 17.17
C ARG A 228 0.00 5.08 17.77
N GLU A 229 0.20 5.05 19.08
CA GLU A 229 1.05 6.02 19.79
C GLU A 229 2.52 5.90 19.37
N LYS A 230 3.02 4.69 19.15
CA LYS A 230 4.38 4.45 18.66
C LYS A 230 4.59 5.09 17.29
N VAL A 231 3.66 4.89 16.34
CA VAL A 231 3.71 5.50 15.01
C VAL A 231 3.72 7.02 15.11
N LEU A 232 2.87 7.61 15.96
CA LEU A 232 2.81 9.04 16.18
C LEU A 232 4.11 9.58 16.78
N SER A 233 4.69 8.88 17.77
CA SER A 233 5.97 9.25 18.40
C SER A 233 7.14 9.28 17.40
N LEU A 234 7.09 8.44 16.37
CA LEU A 234 8.01 8.40 15.25
C LEU A 234 7.68 9.44 14.16
N LYS A 235 6.66 10.28 14.38
CA LYS A 235 6.16 11.27 13.40
C LYS A 235 5.75 10.63 12.07
N LEU A 236 5.23 9.41 12.13
CA LEU A 236 4.65 8.67 11.00
C LEU A 236 3.11 8.71 11.08
N LYS A 237 2.45 8.06 10.12
CA LYS A 237 0.99 7.89 10.08
C LYS A 237 0.66 6.42 9.84
N THR A 238 -0.45 5.96 10.38
CA THR A 238 -1.12 4.74 9.93
C THR A 238 -2.12 5.10 8.82
N TRP A 239 -2.43 4.17 7.94
CA TRP A 239 -3.46 4.36 6.92
C TRP A 239 -4.73 3.56 7.23
N PHE A 240 -4.66 2.62 8.18
CA PHE A 240 -5.79 1.93 8.81
C PHE A 240 -5.54 1.74 10.31
N HIS A 241 -6.58 1.36 11.05
CA HIS A 241 -6.47 1.03 12.46
C HIS A 241 -5.91 -0.39 12.59
N PRO A 242 -4.77 -0.61 13.26
CA PRO A 242 -4.19 -1.95 13.40
C PRO A 242 -5.15 -2.93 14.05
N THR A 243 -4.98 -4.22 13.79
CA THR A 243 -5.67 -5.27 14.53
C THR A 243 -4.70 -6.16 15.26
N ILE A 244 -5.11 -6.62 16.45
CA ILE A 244 -4.42 -7.65 17.23
C ILE A 244 -5.46 -8.69 17.61
N ASP A 245 -5.26 -9.91 17.19
CA ASP A 245 -6.13 -11.05 17.43
C ASP A 245 -5.41 -12.17 18.14
N VAL A 246 -6.13 -12.98 18.89
CA VAL A 246 -5.58 -14.14 19.58
C VAL A 246 -6.32 -15.42 19.21
N GLN A 247 -5.57 -16.50 19.08
CA GLN A 247 -6.09 -17.87 18.97
C GLN A 247 -5.51 -18.69 20.12
N ARG A 248 -6.36 -19.39 20.88
CA ARG A 248 -5.95 -20.18 22.05
C ARG A 248 -6.65 -21.53 22.09
N ASN A 249 -6.09 -22.45 22.87
CA ASN A 249 -6.61 -23.82 22.94
C ASN A 249 -8.05 -23.90 23.46
N GLU A 250 -8.39 -23.09 24.46
CA GLU A 250 -9.62 -23.24 25.26
C GLU A 250 -10.86 -22.54 24.70
N GLU A 251 -10.76 -21.85 23.57
CA GLU A 251 -11.88 -21.13 22.96
C GLU A 251 -12.26 -21.68 21.59
N SER A 252 -13.57 -21.74 21.36
CA SER A 252 -14.16 -22.21 20.11
C SER A 252 -14.32 -21.13 19.04
N ASP A 253 -14.15 -19.86 19.41
CA ASP A 253 -14.53 -18.77 18.50
C ASP A 253 -13.43 -18.51 17.48
N LEU A 254 -13.77 -18.82 16.25
CA LEU A 254 -13.06 -18.40 15.06
C LEU A 254 -13.01 -16.88 15.00
N TYR A 255 -11.89 -16.36 14.52
CA TYR A 255 -11.75 -14.98 14.06
C TYR A 255 -13.01 -14.55 13.32
N VAL A 256 -13.70 -13.55 13.81
CA VAL A 256 -14.87 -12.95 13.17
C VAL A 256 -14.41 -11.66 12.51
N PHE A 257 -14.39 -11.66 11.19
CA PHE A 257 -13.95 -10.52 10.36
C PHE A 257 -14.84 -9.26 10.49
N ASP A 258 -15.93 -9.31 11.27
CA ASP A 258 -16.93 -8.25 11.37
C ASP A 258 -16.55 -7.08 12.31
N GLY A 259 -15.31 -7.00 12.74
CA GLY A 259 -14.80 -5.92 13.60
C GLY A 259 -15.30 -5.97 15.06
N LYS A 260 -15.95 -7.04 15.47
CA LYS A 260 -16.37 -7.30 16.85
C LYS A 260 -15.34 -8.17 17.57
N SER A 261 -14.05 -7.76 17.54
CA SER A 261 -13.08 -8.39 18.40
C SER A 261 -13.49 -8.17 19.85
N LYS A 262 -13.76 -9.25 20.58
CA LYS A 262 -13.69 -9.23 22.03
C LYS A 262 -12.27 -8.81 22.36
N TYR A 263 -12.10 -7.71 23.08
CA TYR A 263 -10.79 -7.32 23.58
C TYR A 263 -10.33 -8.36 24.61
N ASP A 264 -9.49 -9.28 24.13
CA ASP A 264 -9.03 -10.37 24.98
C ASP A 264 -7.78 -9.97 25.74
N VAL A 265 -7.75 -10.33 27.03
CA VAL A 265 -6.50 -10.30 27.79
C VAL A 265 -5.59 -11.39 27.25
N ILE A 266 -4.43 -11.00 26.75
CA ILE A 266 -3.43 -11.90 26.15
C ILE A 266 -2.86 -12.81 27.24
N GLN A 267 -2.93 -14.14 27.05
CA GLN A 267 -2.57 -15.16 28.02
C GLN A 267 -1.33 -15.96 27.60
N PRO A 268 -0.60 -16.56 28.56
CA PRO A 268 0.40 -17.55 28.20
C PRO A 268 -0.21 -18.73 27.44
N GLY A 269 0.37 -19.03 26.27
CA GLY A 269 -0.12 -20.06 25.34
C GLY A 269 -0.91 -19.52 24.15
N ASP A 270 -1.21 -18.23 24.10
CA ASP A 270 -1.88 -17.62 22.97
C ASP A 270 -0.97 -17.54 21.74
N LEU A 271 -1.54 -17.83 20.59
CA LEU A 271 -1.02 -17.42 19.29
C LEU A 271 -1.62 -16.04 18.97
N VAL A 272 -0.77 -15.02 18.89
CA VAL A 272 -1.17 -13.63 18.64
C VAL A 272 -0.89 -13.28 17.19
N HIS A 273 -1.83 -12.66 16.53
CA HIS A 273 -1.71 -12.13 15.17
C HIS A 273 -1.77 -10.61 15.21
N CYS A 274 -1.03 -9.97 14.31
CA CYS A 274 -1.05 -8.52 14.08
C CYS A 274 -1.23 -8.25 12.61
N ASP A 275 -2.12 -7.31 12.30
CA ASP A 275 -2.23 -6.66 10.99
C ASP A 275 -1.95 -5.17 11.15
N PHE A 276 -0.90 -4.67 10.45
CA PHE A 276 -0.36 -3.35 10.68
C PHE A 276 0.36 -2.74 9.48
N GLY A 277 0.02 -1.48 9.20
CA GLY A 277 0.66 -0.69 8.15
C GLY A 277 0.92 0.76 8.54
N ILE A 278 1.97 1.33 7.94
CA ILE A 278 2.37 2.73 8.14
C ILE A 278 2.51 3.47 6.82
N SER A 279 2.44 4.80 6.90
CA SER A 279 2.68 5.71 5.78
C SER A 279 3.94 6.55 6.00
N TYR A 280 4.83 6.56 5.01
CA TYR A 280 6.03 7.39 5.00
C TYR A 280 6.42 7.77 3.57
N LEU A 281 6.80 9.03 3.33
CA LEU A 281 7.18 9.55 2.01
C LEU A 281 6.15 9.23 0.90
N THR A 282 4.86 9.34 1.23
CA THR A 282 3.71 9.03 0.36
C THR A 282 3.52 7.56 -0.03
N LEU A 283 4.26 6.65 0.59
CA LEU A 283 4.13 5.20 0.40
C LEU A 283 3.57 4.54 1.65
N ASN A 284 2.88 3.42 1.46
CA ASN A 284 2.29 2.62 2.54
C ASN A 284 2.91 1.23 2.60
N THR A 285 2.97 0.67 3.81
CA THR A 285 3.17 -0.77 4.04
C THR A 285 1.90 -1.42 4.51
N ASP A 286 1.87 -2.73 4.36
CA ASP A 286 0.91 -3.64 4.95
C ASP A 286 1.63 -4.93 5.32
N CYS A 287 1.49 -5.37 6.58
CA CYS A 287 2.22 -6.53 7.09
C CYS A 287 1.42 -7.25 8.16
N GLN A 288 1.30 -8.57 8.03
CA GLN A 288 0.74 -9.42 9.07
C GLN A 288 1.80 -10.39 9.58
N GLN A 289 1.95 -10.43 10.90
CA GLN A 289 2.89 -11.33 11.57
C GLN A 289 2.25 -11.99 12.78
N ILE A 290 2.81 -13.12 13.20
CA ILE A 290 2.34 -13.89 14.35
C ILE A 290 3.40 -13.98 15.44
N ALA A 291 2.91 -14.03 16.68
CA ALA A 291 3.71 -14.27 17.88
C ALA A 291 3.08 -15.37 18.75
N TYR A 292 3.88 -15.96 19.60
CA TYR A 292 3.41 -16.92 20.61
C TYR A 292 3.82 -16.46 22.01
N VAL A 293 2.86 -16.45 22.92
CA VAL A 293 3.10 -16.12 24.33
C VAL A 293 3.57 -17.35 25.05
N LEU A 294 4.85 -17.34 25.48
CA LEU A 294 5.44 -18.48 26.17
C LEU A 294 4.71 -18.81 27.45
N LYS A 295 4.38 -20.10 27.66
CA LYS A 295 3.97 -20.63 29.00
C LYS A 295 5.15 -20.67 29.93
N PRO A 296 4.92 -20.72 31.25
CA PRO A 296 6.00 -20.89 32.24
C PRO A 296 6.91 -22.08 31.87
N LYS A 297 8.23 -21.84 31.86
CA LYS A 297 9.28 -22.80 31.50
C LYS A 297 9.44 -23.13 30.01
N GLU A 298 8.58 -22.66 29.12
CA GLU A 298 8.79 -22.80 27.69
C GLU A 298 9.91 -21.89 27.20
N LYS A 299 10.67 -22.36 26.22
CA LYS A 299 11.77 -21.59 25.57
C LYS A 299 11.51 -21.31 24.10
N ASN A 300 10.59 -22.04 23.50
CA ASN A 300 10.25 -21.97 22.08
C ASN A 300 8.73 -22.15 21.91
N ALA A 301 8.20 -21.71 20.79
CA ALA A 301 6.84 -22.04 20.39
C ALA A 301 6.70 -23.56 20.18
N PRO A 302 5.54 -24.15 20.48
CA PRO A 302 5.24 -25.56 20.22
C PRO A 302 5.51 -25.93 18.74
N LYS A 303 5.98 -27.17 18.53
CA LYS A 303 6.34 -27.65 17.19
C LYS A 303 5.16 -27.59 16.22
N PHE A 304 3.95 -27.94 16.65
CA PHE A 304 2.76 -27.91 15.81
C PHE A 304 2.41 -26.50 15.29
N LEU A 305 2.68 -25.44 16.07
CA LEU A 305 2.51 -24.05 15.60
C LEU A 305 3.61 -23.65 14.61
N THR A 306 4.86 -24.08 14.85
CA THR A 306 5.94 -23.79 13.89
C THR A 306 5.78 -24.56 12.59
N ASP A 307 5.18 -25.75 12.61
CA ASP A 307 4.86 -26.51 11.40
C ASP A 307 3.71 -25.82 10.64
N ALA A 308 2.65 -25.34 11.32
CA ALA A 308 1.59 -24.58 10.70
C ALA A 308 2.11 -23.28 10.00
N LEU A 309 3.10 -22.57 10.61
CA LEU A 309 3.75 -21.43 9.96
C LEU A 309 4.54 -21.86 8.71
N LYS A 310 5.21 -23.02 8.72
CA LYS A 310 5.91 -23.52 7.53
C LYS A 310 4.93 -23.83 6.39
N ASP A 311 3.76 -24.39 6.70
CA ASP A 311 2.72 -24.65 5.70
C ASP A 311 2.22 -23.33 5.08
N ALA A 312 2.00 -22.29 5.87
CA ALA A 312 1.64 -20.97 5.37
C ALA A 312 2.75 -20.34 4.53
N ASN A 313 4.02 -20.47 4.93
CA ASN A 313 5.16 -20.04 4.13
C ASN A 313 5.28 -20.83 2.82
N ARG A 314 4.94 -22.14 2.82
CA ARG A 314 4.89 -22.92 1.58
C ARG A 314 3.83 -22.39 0.61
N VAL A 315 2.68 -21.92 1.13
CA VAL A 315 1.69 -21.23 0.28
C VAL A 315 2.27 -19.97 -0.34
N GLN A 316 3.01 -19.16 0.44
CA GLN A 316 3.68 -17.97 -0.10
C GLN A 316 4.65 -18.31 -1.23
N ASP A 317 5.43 -19.42 -1.10
CA ASP A 317 6.34 -19.88 -2.16
C ASP A 317 5.55 -20.28 -3.41
N ILE A 318 4.55 -21.17 -3.28
CA ILE A 318 3.70 -21.59 -4.38
C ILE A 318 3.08 -20.40 -5.11
N PHE A 319 2.61 -19.42 -4.36
CA PHE A 319 1.92 -18.25 -4.89
C PHE A 319 2.87 -17.32 -5.67
N THR A 320 3.99 -16.94 -5.05
CA THR A 320 4.93 -15.99 -5.67
C THR A 320 5.69 -16.59 -6.85
N ASP A 321 5.87 -17.92 -6.89
CA ASP A 321 6.41 -18.65 -8.03
C ASP A 321 5.52 -18.58 -9.28
N GLN A 322 4.22 -18.25 -9.13
CA GLN A 322 3.31 -18.08 -10.26
C GLN A 322 3.38 -16.70 -10.91
N PHE A 323 4.08 -15.75 -10.29
CA PHE A 323 4.17 -14.37 -10.80
C PHE A 323 4.84 -14.32 -12.16
N ALA A 324 4.16 -13.78 -13.15
CA ALA A 324 4.69 -13.65 -14.49
C ALA A 324 4.08 -12.44 -15.21
N LEU A 325 4.91 -11.77 -16.00
CA LEU A 325 4.48 -10.64 -16.82
C LEU A 325 3.30 -11.04 -17.72
N ASN A 326 2.32 -10.17 -17.82
CA ASN A 326 1.10 -10.35 -18.62
C ASN A 326 0.11 -11.45 -18.18
N LYS A 327 0.39 -12.22 -17.12
CA LYS A 327 -0.64 -13.03 -16.49
C LYS A 327 -1.63 -12.16 -15.74
N THR A 328 -2.89 -12.52 -15.73
CA THR A 328 -3.91 -11.86 -14.91
C THR A 328 -3.84 -12.34 -13.46
N GLY A 329 -4.36 -11.54 -12.54
CA GLY A 329 -4.46 -11.94 -11.13
C GLY A 329 -5.29 -13.21 -10.96
N ASN A 330 -6.39 -13.36 -11.73
CA ASN A 330 -7.25 -14.53 -11.71
C ASN A 330 -6.54 -15.80 -12.19
N GLU A 331 -5.68 -15.72 -13.22
CA GLU A 331 -4.87 -16.86 -13.68
C GLU A 331 -3.86 -17.30 -12.61
N ILE A 332 -3.21 -16.34 -11.95
CA ILE A 332 -2.24 -16.62 -10.88
C ILE A 332 -2.95 -17.20 -9.66
N LEU A 333 -4.06 -16.62 -9.22
CA LEU A 333 -4.88 -17.13 -8.12
C LEU A 333 -5.28 -18.58 -8.35
N LYS A 334 -5.89 -18.87 -9.49
CA LYS A 334 -6.36 -20.21 -9.86
C LYS A 334 -5.23 -21.23 -9.86
N SER A 335 -4.09 -20.91 -10.46
CA SER A 335 -2.93 -21.82 -10.49
C SER A 335 -2.36 -22.06 -9.09
N SER A 336 -2.25 -21.02 -8.27
CA SER A 336 -1.72 -21.11 -6.91
C SER A 336 -2.61 -21.95 -6.00
N LEU A 337 -3.92 -21.70 -6.00
CA LEU A 337 -4.88 -22.49 -5.20
C LEU A 337 -4.91 -23.96 -5.64
N SER A 338 -4.81 -24.22 -6.95
CA SER A 338 -4.74 -25.59 -7.47
C SER A 338 -3.49 -26.33 -7.01
N LEU A 339 -2.33 -25.68 -7.00
CA LEU A 339 -1.07 -26.26 -6.53
C LEU A 339 -1.09 -26.46 -5.00
N ALA A 340 -1.54 -25.47 -4.22
CA ALA A 340 -1.67 -25.56 -2.77
C ALA A 340 -2.58 -26.75 -2.38
N LYS A 341 -3.72 -26.90 -3.06
CA LYS A 341 -4.65 -28.03 -2.82
C LYS A 341 -4.00 -29.38 -3.11
N LYS A 342 -3.15 -29.51 -4.16
CA LYS A 342 -2.43 -30.76 -4.46
C LYS A 342 -1.42 -31.12 -3.35
N GLU A 343 -0.88 -30.14 -2.66
CA GLU A 343 0.01 -30.34 -1.50
C GLU A 343 -0.77 -30.50 -0.18
N GLY A 344 -2.11 -30.53 -0.21
CA GLY A 344 -2.96 -30.70 0.97
C GLY A 344 -3.11 -29.45 1.82
N LEU A 345 -2.75 -28.27 1.30
CA LEU A 345 -2.86 -26.97 1.97
C LEU A 345 -4.26 -26.38 1.79
N ASN A 346 -4.86 -25.88 2.87
CA ASN A 346 -6.18 -25.24 2.89
C ASN A 346 -6.02 -23.72 3.01
N THR A 347 -5.87 -23.04 1.88
CA THR A 347 -5.45 -21.63 1.84
C THR A 347 -6.46 -20.72 1.15
N GLN A 348 -6.41 -19.44 1.53
CA GLN A 348 -7.03 -18.32 0.81
C GLN A 348 -5.95 -17.29 0.51
N ILE A 349 -6.01 -16.70 -0.69
CA ILE A 349 -5.07 -15.67 -1.17
C ILE A 349 -5.88 -14.42 -1.50
N TYR A 350 -5.46 -13.25 -1.02
CA TYR A 350 -6.17 -11.98 -1.20
C TYR A 350 -5.21 -10.79 -1.32
N THR A 351 -4.17 -10.99 -2.10
CA THR A 351 -3.05 -10.08 -2.36
C THR A 351 -3.45 -8.90 -3.25
N HIS A 352 -2.97 -7.72 -2.92
CA HIS A 352 -3.24 -6.48 -3.64
C HIS A 352 -1.98 -5.63 -3.84
N PRO A 353 -1.96 -4.71 -4.85
CA PRO A 353 -0.86 -3.76 -5.00
C PRO A 353 -0.78 -2.79 -3.82
N LEU A 354 0.46 -2.38 -3.49
CA LEU A 354 0.80 -1.35 -2.52
C LEU A 354 1.45 -0.13 -3.20
N GLY A 355 1.24 1.04 -2.63
CA GLY A 355 1.86 2.28 -3.10
C GLY A 355 1.44 3.49 -2.31
N THR A 356 1.05 4.55 -3.00
CA THR A 356 0.47 5.76 -2.38
C THR A 356 -0.86 5.45 -1.67
N PHE A 357 -1.50 4.37 -2.05
CA PHE A 357 -2.67 3.81 -1.38
C PHE A 357 -2.30 2.43 -0.84
N GLY A 358 -2.83 2.06 0.32
CA GLY A 358 -2.65 0.73 0.89
C GLY A 358 -3.35 -0.31 0.03
N HIS A 359 -4.68 -0.27 -0.06
CA HIS A 359 -5.43 -1.01 -1.06
C HIS A 359 -5.36 -0.26 -2.40
N SER A 360 -4.31 -0.53 -3.18
CA SER A 360 -4.00 0.22 -4.40
C SER A 360 -4.72 -0.34 -5.63
N ALA A 361 -4.78 0.46 -6.70
CA ALA A 361 -5.23 -0.02 -8.00
C ALA A 361 -4.11 -0.82 -8.68
N GLY A 362 -4.50 -1.86 -9.43
CA GLY A 362 -3.60 -2.75 -10.15
C GLY A 362 -4.12 -4.18 -10.18
N THR A 363 -3.24 -5.13 -10.43
CA THR A 363 -3.58 -6.57 -10.47
C THR A 363 -3.98 -7.06 -9.07
N THR A 364 -5.25 -7.39 -8.89
CA THR A 364 -5.77 -8.01 -7.66
C THR A 364 -5.71 -9.52 -7.76
N LEU A 365 -5.14 -10.19 -6.75
CA LEU A 365 -4.92 -11.63 -6.75
C LEU A 365 -5.77 -12.27 -5.65
N GLY A 366 -7.07 -12.44 -5.94
CA GLY A 366 -8.07 -12.89 -4.98
C GLY A 366 -8.57 -11.78 -4.05
N MET A 367 -9.65 -12.07 -3.35
CA MET A 367 -10.16 -11.35 -2.19
C MET A 367 -10.61 -12.37 -1.17
N TRP A 368 -10.63 -12.02 0.11
CA TRP A 368 -10.94 -12.97 1.19
C TRP A 368 -12.28 -13.72 0.97
N ASP A 369 -13.25 -13.10 0.30
CA ASP A 369 -14.57 -13.61 -0.03
C ASP A 369 -14.72 -14.03 -1.51
N SER A 370 -13.67 -13.88 -2.34
CA SER A 370 -13.73 -14.13 -3.79
C SER A 370 -12.52 -14.94 -4.26
N GLN A 371 -12.52 -16.25 -3.91
CA GLN A 371 -11.43 -17.18 -4.21
C GLN A 371 -11.56 -17.86 -5.58
N ASP A 372 -12.72 -17.76 -6.23
CA ASP A 372 -12.95 -18.28 -7.60
C ASP A 372 -12.55 -17.28 -8.69
N GLY A 373 -12.11 -16.07 -8.28
CA GLY A 373 -11.70 -14.97 -9.13
C GLY A 373 -12.36 -13.65 -8.74
N VAL A 374 -11.68 -12.55 -9.08
CA VAL A 374 -12.15 -11.19 -8.84
C VAL A 374 -12.52 -10.56 -10.19
N PRO A 375 -13.80 -10.30 -10.46
CA PRO A 375 -14.20 -9.67 -11.72
C PRO A 375 -13.50 -8.34 -11.95
N PHE A 376 -13.08 -8.07 -13.19
CA PHE A 376 -12.41 -6.86 -13.65
C PHE A 376 -11.06 -6.59 -13.00
N LYS A 377 -10.97 -6.46 -11.66
CA LYS A 377 -9.72 -6.17 -10.94
C LYS A 377 -8.73 -7.32 -11.03
N GLY A 378 -9.21 -8.56 -10.96
CA GLY A 378 -8.39 -9.76 -11.14
C GLY A 378 -8.01 -10.02 -12.60
N ASP A 379 -8.69 -9.38 -13.58
CA ASP A 379 -8.38 -9.50 -15.00
C ASP A 379 -7.28 -8.51 -15.46
N VAL A 380 -6.85 -7.61 -14.58
CA VAL A 380 -5.69 -6.76 -14.83
C VAL A 380 -4.43 -7.62 -14.91
N LYS A 381 -3.62 -7.38 -15.93
CA LYS A 381 -2.38 -8.10 -16.15
C LYS A 381 -1.29 -7.60 -15.22
N MET A 382 -0.51 -8.53 -14.69
CA MET A 382 0.65 -8.22 -13.86
C MET A 382 1.74 -7.50 -14.64
N ASN A 383 2.32 -6.48 -14.04
CA ASN A 383 3.38 -5.66 -14.60
C ASN A 383 4.60 -5.62 -13.66
N PHE A 384 5.78 -5.38 -14.26
CA PHE A 384 7.00 -5.16 -13.48
C PHE A 384 6.94 -3.86 -12.66
N ASP A 385 7.81 -3.80 -11.67
CA ASP A 385 8.00 -2.67 -10.76
C ASP A 385 6.75 -2.35 -9.92
N THR A 386 5.95 -3.39 -9.61
CA THR A 386 4.79 -3.30 -8.73
C THR A 386 5.12 -3.92 -7.38
N VAL A 387 4.82 -3.19 -6.31
CA VAL A 387 4.89 -3.70 -4.93
C VAL A 387 3.51 -4.22 -4.54
N TYR A 388 3.49 -5.40 -3.92
CA TYR A 388 2.29 -6.09 -3.44
C TYR A 388 2.35 -6.31 -1.94
N ALA A 389 1.22 -6.26 -1.27
CA ALA A 389 0.98 -6.92 -0.01
C ALA A 389 0.73 -8.39 -0.32
N ILE A 390 1.69 -9.26 -0.02
CA ILE A 390 1.57 -10.72 -0.24
C ILE A 390 0.75 -11.30 0.90
N GLU A 391 -0.55 -11.12 0.79
CA GLU A 391 -1.52 -11.41 1.84
C GLU A 391 -2.25 -12.73 1.56
N LEU A 392 -2.26 -13.60 2.57
CA LEU A 392 -2.89 -14.92 2.51
C LEU A 392 -3.08 -15.54 3.90
N ASN A 393 -3.89 -16.57 3.96
CA ASN A 393 -3.93 -17.44 5.15
C ASN A 393 -3.87 -18.91 4.78
N ASN A 394 -3.39 -19.74 5.72
CA ASN A 394 -3.50 -21.17 5.66
C ASN A 394 -4.22 -21.70 6.90
N LYS A 395 -5.24 -22.53 6.71
CA LYS A 395 -6.00 -23.18 7.77
C LYS A 395 -5.39 -24.52 8.07
N THR A 396 -5.09 -24.77 9.36
CA THR A 396 -4.45 -26.03 9.81
C THR A 396 -5.22 -26.58 11.00
N TYR A 397 -5.64 -27.84 10.91
CA TYR A 397 -6.23 -28.53 12.07
C TYR A 397 -5.13 -28.99 13.04
N LEU A 398 -5.16 -28.47 14.25
CA LEU A 398 -4.24 -28.82 15.32
C LEU A 398 -4.84 -29.90 16.20
N LYS A 399 -4.27 -31.11 16.18
CA LYS A 399 -4.70 -32.22 17.05
C LYS A 399 -4.56 -31.87 18.55
N GLU A 400 -3.51 -31.11 18.88
CA GLU A 400 -3.20 -30.68 20.23
C GLU A 400 -4.24 -29.71 20.80
N TRP A 401 -4.91 -28.95 19.94
CA TRP A 401 -5.97 -28.02 20.33
C TRP A 401 -7.37 -28.52 19.98
N GLY A 402 -7.47 -29.64 19.23
CA GLY A 402 -8.74 -30.21 18.80
C GLY A 402 -9.55 -29.31 17.85
N LYS A 403 -8.91 -28.34 17.20
CA LYS A 403 -9.58 -27.36 16.35
C LYS A 403 -8.72 -26.90 15.17
N GLU A 404 -9.36 -26.28 14.19
CA GLU A 404 -8.69 -25.57 13.11
C GLU A 404 -8.21 -24.20 13.59
N ILE A 405 -6.97 -23.84 13.27
CA ILE A 405 -6.42 -22.48 13.40
C ILE A 405 -6.16 -21.89 12.02
N ARG A 406 -5.96 -20.59 12.00
CA ARG A 406 -5.62 -19.84 10.79
C ARG A 406 -4.28 -19.11 10.99
N ILE A 407 -3.31 -19.43 10.15
CA ILE A 407 -2.05 -18.67 10.07
C ILE A 407 -2.22 -17.63 8.97
N MET A 408 -2.30 -16.38 9.35
CA MET A 408 -2.43 -15.22 8.46
C MET A 408 -1.06 -14.55 8.36
N LEU A 409 -0.61 -14.32 7.14
CA LEU A 409 0.69 -13.71 6.84
C LEU A 409 0.53 -12.65 5.76
N GLU A 410 1.25 -11.56 5.91
CA GLU A 410 1.31 -10.52 4.90
C GLU A 410 2.68 -9.84 4.92
N GLU A 411 3.30 -9.75 3.76
CA GLU A 411 4.61 -9.11 3.62
C GLU A 411 4.70 -8.34 2.30
N ALA A 412 5.36 -7.19 2.34
CA ALA A 412 5.61 -6.42 1.14
C ALA A 412 6.59 -7.16 0.21
N GLY A 413 6.13 -7.47 -1.00
CA GLY A 413 6.93 -8.07 -2.05
C GLY A 413 6.93 -7.21 -3.31
N ILE A 414 7.96 -7.32 -4.12
CA ILE A 414 8.05 -6.60 -5.39
C ILE A 414 8.30 -7.56 -6.55
N PHE A 415 7.56 -7.35 -7.65
CA PHE A 415 7.76 -8.05 -8.91
C PHE A 415 8.54 -7.18 -9.88
N GLU A 416 9.74 -7.61 -10.24
CA GLU A 416 10.70 -6.90 -11.10
C GLU A 416 11.09 -7.77 -12.30
N LYS A 417 11.84 -7.22 -13.26
CA LYS A 417 12.30 -7.95 -14.46
C LYS A 417 13.10 -9.22 -14.16
N ASN A 418 13.79 -9.25 -13.02
CA ASN A 418 14.56 -10.38 -12.54
C ASN A 418 13.77 -11.35 -11.65
N GLY A 419 12.45 -11.16 -11.53
CA GLY A 419 11.54 -12.01 -10.76
C GLY A 419 10.95 -11.32 -9.53
N PHE A 420 10.33 -12.12 -8.68
CA PHE A 420 9.76 -11.68 -7.42
C PHE A 420 10.80 -11.72 -6.29
N ARG A 421 10.71 -10.80 -5.35
CA ARG A 421 11.41 -10.83 -4.05
C ARG A 421 10.61 -10.14 -2.96
N TYR A 422 10.74 -10.61 -1.74
CA TYR A 422 10.29 -9.85 -0.56
C TYR A 422 11.17 -8.61 -0.35
N VAL A 423 10.57 -7.48 0.02
CA VAL A 423 11.29 -6.21 0.18
C VAL A 423 12.28 -6.27 1.35
N ASN A 424 11.83 -6.80 2.50
CA ASN A 424 12.66 -6.92 3.72
C ASN A 424 12.53 -8.31 4.35
N GLY A 425 12.48 -9.36 3.51
CA GLY A 425 12.22 -10.72 3.95
C GLY A 425 10.76 -10.97 4.30
N ARG A 426 10.49 -12.15 4.84
CA ARG A 426 9.18 -12.57 5.35
C ARG A 426 9.34 -13.21 6.72
N GLN A 427 8.24 -13.41 7.43
CA GLN A 427 8.28 -14.10 8.71
C GLN A 427 8.50 -15.61 8.53
N GLU A 428 9.67 -16.12 8.97
CA GLU A 428 10.00 -17.57 8.95
C GLU A 428 9.97 -18.21 10.32
N LYS A 429 9.88 -17.41 11.37
CA LYS A 429 9.85 -17.87 12.77
C LYS A 429 8.79 -17.12 13.54
N ILE A 430 8.06 -17.84 14.39
CA ILE A 430 7.11 -17.24 15.32
C ILE A 430 7.87 -16.34 16.30
N ILE A 431 7.44 -15.10 16.46
CA ILE A 431 7.98 -14.16 17.46
C ILE A 431 7.59 -14.69 18.85
N LEU A 432 8.50 -14.63 19.81
CA LEU A 432 8.27 -15.16 21.15
C LEU A 432 8.07 -14.04 22.16
N ILE A 433 6.93 -14.01 22.83
CA ILE A 433 6.62 -13.09 23.92
C ILE A 433 6.88 -13.80 25.24
N GLY A 434 7.71 -13.23 26.11
CA GLY A 434 8.11 -13.84 27.40
C GLY A 434 9.56 -14.32 27.47
N LYS A 435 10.40 -13.91 26.50
CA LYS A 435 11.86 -14.07 26.55
C LYS A 435 12.54 -12.87 27.10
#